data_7b62de4972393bdc57751d761d840daa
#
_entry.id   7b62de4972393bdc57751d761d840daa
#
_cell.length_a   1.000
_cell.length_b   1.000
_cell.length_c   1.000
_cell.angle_alpha   90.00
_cell.angle_beta   90.00
_cell.angle_gamma   90.00
#
_symmetry.space_group_name_H-M   'P 1'
#
loop_
_entity.id
_entity.type
_entity.pdbx_description
1 polymer ?
#
loop_
_entity_poly.entity_id
_entity_poly.type
_entity_poly.pdbx_seq_one_letter_code
_entity_poly.pdbx_strand_id
1 'polypeptide(L)'
;MPDGKNHNIINITVLIVLLSGVFALFKRYDIDLFAEYLYFQSVLLFSIFYLFGTFFLSPDLDIQSTPYERWGPFKFLWWPYKVLFKHRGLSHHPVFGPLTIIINFGLIFVPLLVLAGFEFELVPVELIVPFIIGILTSIELHILADVVVSELN
;
A
#
# COMPACT_ATOMS: atom_id res chain seq x y z
N MET A 1 -7.84 18.63 6.34
CA MET A 1 -7.38 17.33 5.80
C MET A 1 -7.49 17.32 4.30
N PRO A 2 -6.52 16.76 3.59
CA PRO A 2 -6.68 16.50 2.17
C PRO A 2 -7.89 15.58 2.00
N ASP A 3 -8.68 15.81 0.95
CA ASP A 3 -9.69 14.83 0.54
C ASP A 3 -8.99 13.60 -0.08
N GLY A 4 -9.68 12.49 -0.24
CA GLY A 4 -9.10 11.26 -0.79
C GLY A 4 -8.51 11.43 -2.20
N LYS A 5 -8.87 12.48 -2.93
CA LYS A 5 -8.30 12.83 -4.23
C LYS A 5 -6.91 13.44 -4.08
N ASN A 6 -6.73 14.33 -3.11
CA ASN A 6 -5.45 14.97 -2.84
C ASN A 6 -4.43 13.95 -2.30
N HIS A 7 -4.84 13.01 -1.43
CA HIS A 7 -3.97 11.91 -1.01
C HIS A 7 -3.50 11.06 -2.19
N ASN A 8 -4.39 10.73 -3.12
CA ASN A 8 -3.99 9.98 -4.31
C ASN A 8 -2.98 10.75 -5.18
N ILE A 9 -3.16 12.07 -5.34
CA ILE A 9 -2.23 12.91 -6.11
C ILE A 9 -0.85 12.93 -5.42
N ILE A 10 -0.80 13.12 -4.11
CA ILE A 10 0.44 13.11 -3.34
C ILE A 10 1.16 11.76 -3.52
N ASN A 11 0.46 10.65 -3.28
CA ASN A 11 1.04 9.32 -3.41
C ASN A 11 1.56 9.03 -4.82
N ILE A 12 0.78 9.34 -5.86
CA ILE A 12 1.21 9.14 -7.25
C ILE A 12 2.43 10.02 -7.58
N THR A 13 2.45 11.27 -7.13
CA THR A 13 3.60 12.17 -7.36
C THR A 13 4.86 11.63 -6.71
N VAL A 14 4.78 11.16 -5.47
CA VAL A 14 5.92 10.56 -4.78
C VAL A 14 6.38 9.28 -5.49
N LEU A 15 5.47 8.42 -5.96
CA LEU A 15 5.85 7.24 -6.73
C LEU A 15 6.63 7.62 -7.99
N ILE A 16 6.18 8.62 -8.74
CA ILE A 16 6.88 9.10 -9.94
C ILE A 16 8.30 9.60 -9.60
N VAL A 17 8.45 10.36 -8.51
CA VAL A 17 9.76 10.85 -8.05
C VAL A 17 10.67 9.69 -7.65
N LEU A 18 10.15 8.71 -6.90
CA LEU A 18 10.91 7.51 -6.51
C LEU A 18 11.38 6.72 -7.74
N LEU A 19 10.48 6.45 -8.69
CA LEU A 19 10.83 5.71 -9.92
C LEU A 19 11.85 6.46 -10.78
N SER A 20 11.72 7.79 -10.88
CA SER A 20 12.68 8.63 -11.60
C SER A 20 14.06 8.59 -10.95
N GLY A 21 14.13 8.63 -9.61
CA GLY A 21 15.37 8.51 -8.85
C GLY A 21 16.03 7.15 -9.04
N VAL A 22 15.24 6.09 -8.94
CA VAL A 22 15.68 4.72 -9.19
C VAL A 22 16.26 4.59 -10.60
N PHE A 23 15.54 5.03 -11.63
CA PHE A 23 16.00 5.01 -13.02
C PHE A 23 17.31 5.79 -13.22
N ALA A 24 17.43 6.96 -12.60
CA ALA A 24 18.67 7.76 -12.66
C ALA A 24 19.87 7.04 -12.03
N LEU A 25 19.65 6.34 -10.90
CA LEU A 25 20.70 5.51 -10.26
C LEU A 25 21.13 4.35 -11.17
N PHE A 26 20.19 3.65 -11.79
CA PHE A 26 20.47 2.58 -12.74
C PHE A 26 21.38 3.05 -13.86
N LYS A 27 21.00 4.16 -14.50
CA LYS A 27 21.75 4.73 -15.60
C LYS A 27 23.16 5.17 -15.20
N ARG A 28 23.37 5.53 -13.91
CA ARG A 28 24.66 5.98 -13.40
C ARG A 28 25.64 4.84 -13.11
N TYR A 29 25.15 3.67 -12.68
CA TYR A 29 25.99 2.60 -12.11
C TYR A 29 26.20 1.40 -13.02
N ASP A 30 25.79 1.46 -14.28
CA ASP A 30 26.00 0.43 -15.32
C ASP A 30 25.75 -1.01 -14.82
N ILE A 31 24.52 -1.25 -14.36
CA ILE A 31 24.13 -2.47 -13.65
C ILE A 31 23.99 -3.65 -14.64
N ASP A 32 24.54 -4.82 -14.28
CA ASP A 32 24.49 -6.06 -15.06
C ASP A 32 23.07 -6.46 -15.46
N LEU A 33 22.89 -6.97 -16.69
CA LEU A 33 21.62 -7.38 -17.30
C LEU A 33 20.77 -8.33 -16.42
N PHE A 34 21.40 -9.23 -15.65
CA PHE A 34 20.69 -10.13 -14.76
C PHE A 34 20.19 -9.39 -13.51
N ALA A 35 21.00 -8.51 -12.95
CA ALA A 35 20.60 -7.62 -11.87
C ALA A 35 19.53 -6.64 -12.35
N GLU A 36 19.60 -6.16 -13.58
CA GLU A 36 18.60 -5.31 -14.22
C GLU A 36 17.23 -6.00 -14.31
N TYR A 37 17.17 -7.28 -14.70
CA TYR A 37 15.94 -8.05 -14.81
C TYR A 37 15.26 -8.27 -13.43
N LEU A 38 16.00 -8.74 -12.43
CA LEU A 38 15.48 -8.94 -11.07
C LEU A 38 15.02 -7.63 -10.45
N TYR A 39 15.72 -6.57 -10.74
CA TYR A 39 15.39 -5.25 -10.25
C TYR A 39 14.15 -4.71 -10.94
N PHE A 40 14.02 -4.87 -12.26
CA PHE A 40 12.81 -4.46 -12.99
C PHE A 40 11.56 -5.15 -12.43
N GLN A 41 11.62 -6.47 -12.16
CA GLN A 41 10.50 -7.18 -11.53
C GLN A 41 10.15 -6.61 -10.16
N SER A 42 11.16 -6.35 -9.32
CA SER A 42 10.95 -5.81 -7.97
C SER A 42 10.35 -4.40 -8.03
N VAL A 43 10.84 -3.54 -8.92
CA VAL A 43 10.31 -2.19 -9.12
C VAL A 43 8.88 -2.22 -9.65
N LEU A 44 8.59 -3.13 -10.57
CA LEU A 44 7.25 -3.30 -11.13
C LEU A 44 6.26 -3.77 -10.05
N LEU A 45 6.62 -4.80 -9.29
CA LEU A 45 5.80 -5.31 -8.19
C LEU A 45 5.59 -4.24 -7.11
N PHE A 46 6.66 -3.58 -6.67
CA PHE A 46 6.56 -2.46 -5.74
C PHE A 46 5.56 -1.42 -6.25
N SER A 47 5.67 -1.01 -7.52
CA SER A 47 4.80 0.02 -8.10
C SER A 47 3.33 -0.41 -8.16
N ILE A 48 3.07 -1.65 -8.56
CA ILE A 48 1.71 -2.22 -8.61
C ILE A 48 1.10 -2.23 -7.21
N PHE A 49 1.83 -2.74 -6.21
CA PHE A 49 1.30 -2.87 -4.85
C PHE A 49 1.28 -1.54 -4.09
N TYR A 50 2.16 -0.61 -4.42
CA TYR A 50 2.07 0.77 -3.97
C TYR A 50 0.79 1.44 -4.47
N LEU A 51 0.47 1.32 -5.77
CA LEU A 51 -0.77 1.84 -6.34
C LEU A 51 -2.00 1.14 -5.76
N PHE A 52 -1.95 -0.18 -5.60
CA PHE A 52 -3.00 -0.93 -4.93
C PHE A 52 -3.22 -0.43 -3.50
N GLY A 53 -2.14 -0.25 -2.73
CA GLY A 53 -2.19 0.35 -1.39
C GLY A 53 -2.82 1.74 -1.42
N THR A 54 -2.36 2.61 -2.32
CA THR A 54 -2.88 3.98 -2.48
C THR A 54 -4.39 4.02 -2.75
N PHE A 55 -4.88 3.12 -3.60
CA PHE A 55 -6.28 3.17 -4.02
C PHE A 55 -7.22 2.38 -3.12
N PHE A 56 -6.75 1.30 -2.51
CA PHE A 56 -7.61 0.32 -1.85
C PHE A 56 -7.30 0.07 -0.37
N LEU A 57 -6.05 0.34 0.10
CA LEU A 57 -5.60 0.05 1.45
C LEU A 57 -5.20 1.33 2.20
N SER A 58 -6.14 2.23 2.38
CA SER A 58 -5.94 3.48 3.12
C SER A 58 -6.32 3.32 4.60
N PRO A 59 -5.72 4.07 5.54
CA PRO A 59 -6.21 4.20 6.91
C PRO A 59 -7.69 4.58 7.02
N ASP A 60 -8.19 5.32 6.04
CA ASP A 60 -9.60 5.74 5.94
C ASP A 60 -10.60 4.61 5.65
N LEU A 61 -10.17 3.34 5.60
CA LEU A 61 -11.07 2.18 5.54
C LEU A 61 -11.92 2.00 6.80
N ASP A 62 -11.59 2.69 7.88
CA ASP A 62 -12.37 2.75 9.13
C ASP A 62 -13.63 3.61 9.04
N ILE A 63 -13.77 4.42 7.98
CA ILE A 63 -14.93 5.29 7.72
C ILE A 63 -15.53 5.04 6.32
N GLN A 64 -16.62 5.73 6.00
CA GLN A 64 -17.13 5.80 4.62
C GLN A 64 -16.29 6.79 3.81
N SER A 65 -15.25 6.27 3.16
CA SER A 65 -14.29 7.01 2.38
C SER A 65 -14.25 6.54 0.92
N THR A 66 -13.56 7.30 0.07
CA THR A 66 -13.33 6.90 -1.33
C THR A 66 -12.62 5.53 -1.45
N PRO A 67 -11.55 5.22 -0.70
CA PRO A 67 -10.96 3.88 -0.69
C PRO A 67 -11.96 2.78 -0.30
N TYR A 68 -12.76 3.00 0.74
CA TYR A 68 -13.79 2.05 1.17
C TYR A 68 -14.84 1.78 0.08
N GLU A 69 -15.35 2.83 -0.58
CA GLU A 69 -16.36 2.69 -1.64
C GLU A 69 -15.82 2.01 -2.91
N ARG A 70 -14.51 2.09 -3.18
CA ARG A 70 -13.87 1.38 -4.31
C ARG A 70 -13.93 -0.13 -4.20
N TRP A 71 -14.11 -0.70 -3.01
CA TRP A 71 -14.34 -2.13 -2.83
C TRP A 71 -15.70 -2.59 -3.37
N GLY A 72 -16.60 -1.67 -3.71
CA GLY A 72 -17.92 -1.98 -4.27
C GLY A 72 -18.70 -2.99 -3.42
N PRO A 73 -19.14 -4.12 -4.00
CA PRO A 73 -19.86 -5.15 -3.24
C PRO A 73 -18.99 -5.82 -2.17
N PHE A 74 -17.67 -5.79 -2.28
CA PHE A 74 -16.74 -6.41 -1.32
C PHE A 74 -16.42 -5.52 -0.12
N LYS A 75 -16.92 -4.31 -0.04
CA LYS A 75 -16.68 -3.39 1.07
C LYS A 75 -17.13 -3.95 2.45
N PHE A 76 -18.05 -4.92 2.46
CA PHE A 76 -18.48 -5.59 3.70
C PHE A 76 -17.32 -6.37 4.37
N LEU A 77 -16.29 -6.79 3.63
CA LEU A 77 -15.11 -7.46 4.17
C LEU A 77 -14.30 -6.56 5.10
N TRP A 78 -14.44 -5.23 4.94
CA TRP A 78 -13.81 -4.23 5.80
C TRP A 78 -14.66 -3.82 6.99
N TRP A 79 -15.87 -4.40 7.14
CA TRP A 79 -16.75 -4.11 8.27
C TRP A 79 -16.09 -4.39 9.63
N PRO A 80 -15.36 -5.51 9.86
CA PRO A 80 -14.67 -5.75 11.12
C PRO A 80 -13.63 -4.66 11.44
N TYR A 81 -12.86 -4.26 10.44
CA TYR A 81 -11.88 -3.17 10.56
C TYR A 81 -12.56 -1.87 11.00
N LYS A 82 -13.65 -1.50 10.33
CA LYS A 82 -14.43 -0.30 10.60
C LYS A 82 -15.06 -0.27 12.00
N VAL A 83 -15.43 -1.43 12.54
CA VAL A 83 -16.01 -1.53 13.91
C VAL A 83 -14.94 -1.50 14.99
N LEU A 84 -13.77 -2.11 14.73
CA LEU A 84 -12.69 -2.24 15.70
C LEU A 84 -11.86 -0.96 15.85
N PHE A 85 -11.67 -0.22 14.75
CA PHE A 85 -10.78 0.93 14.73
C PHE A 85 -11.59 2.23 14.64
N LYS A 86 -11.36 3.12 15.60
CA LYS A 86 -11.92 4.48 15.57
C LYS A 86 -11.08 5.37 14.69
N HIS A 87 -11.73 6.15 13.85
CA HIS A 87 -11.07 7.11 12.98
C HIS A 87 -10.12 8.05 13.77
N ARG A 88 -8.95 8.29 13.20
CA ARG A 88 -7.82 9.04 13.82
C ARG A 88 -7.26 8.44 15.13
N GLY A 89 -7.61 7.19 15.44
CA GLY A 89 -7.00 6.45 16.53
C GLY A 89 -5.84 5.60 16.02
N LEU A 90 -5.95 4.28 16.26
CA LEU A 90 -4.93 3.32 15.85
C LEU A 90 -4.75 3.23 14.32
N SER A 91 -5.79 3.50 13.54
CA SER A 91 -5.76 3.47 12.06
C SER A 91 -4.78 4.49 11.45
N HIS A 92 -4.60 5.65 12.09
CA HIS A 92 -3.68 6.70 11.64
C HIS A 92 -2.38 6.77 12.45
N HIS A 93 -2.12 5.77 13.30
CA HIS A 93 -0.84 5.68 14.00
C HIS A 93 0.23 5.13 13.05
N PRO A 94 1.44 5.74 12.94
CA PRO A 94 2.43 5.37 11.93
C PRO A 94 2.89 3.90 12.00
N VAL A 95 2.82 3.26 13.15
CA VAL A 95 3.16 1.83 13.28
C VAL A 95 1.93 0.94 13.23
N PHE A 96 0.89 1.29 14.01
CA PHE A 96 -0.30 0.44 14.13
C PHE A 96 -1.25 0.56 12.95
N GLY A 97 -1.30 1.71 12.27
CA GLY A 97 -2.14 1.91 11.09
C GLY A 97 -1.83 0.90 9.98
N PRO A 98 -0.61 0.90 9.41
CA PRO A 98 -0.21 -0.06 8.39
C PRO A 98 -0.35 -1.51 8.85
N LEU A 99 0.07 -1.81 10.10
CA LEU A 99 0.01 -3.15 10.66
C LEU A 99 -1.42 -3.68 10.71
N THR A 100 -2.37 -2.89 11.21
CA THR A 100 -3.78 -3.31 11.33
C THR A 100 -4.45 -3.51 9.97
N ILE A 101 -4.12 -2.67 8.98
CA ILE A 101 -4.62 -2.81 7.61
C ILE A 101 -4.09 -4.10 6.98
N ILE A 102 -2.77 -4.36 7.08
CA ILE A 102 -2.15 -5.57 6.53
C ILE A 102 -2.68 -6.83 7.19
N ILE A 103 -2.82 -6.82 8.52
CA ILE A 103 -3.40 -7.97 9.24
C ILE A 103 -4.84 -8.22 8.78
N ASN A 104 -5.68 -7.17 8.71
CA ASN A 104 -7.07 -7.35 8.28
C ASN A 104 -7.15 -7.82 6.81
N PHE A 105 -6.31 -7.27 5.93
CA PHE A 105 -6.20 -7.71 4.55
C PHE A 105 -5.77 -9.17 4.47
N GLY A 106 -4.75 -9.58 5.22
CA GLY A 106 -4.30 -10.97 5.31
C GLY A 106 -5.40 -11.91 5.82
N LEU A 107 -6.11 -11.53 6.89
CA LEU A 107 -7.23 -12.32 7.43
C LEU A 107 -8.37 -12.53 6.42
N ILE A 108 -8.56 -11.61 5.50
CA ILE A 108 -9.55 -11.73 4.43
C ILE A 108 -9.01 -12.60 3.28
N PHE A 109 -7.83 -12.27 2.76
CA PHE A 109 -7.36 -12.79 1.48
C PHE A 109 -6.61 -14.12 1.60
N VAL A 110 -5.85 -14.36 2.68
CA VAL A 110 -5.12 -15.62 2.85
C VAL A 110 -6.09 -16.83 2.86
N PRO A 111 -7.19 -16.84 3.62
CA PRO A 111 -8.15 -17.93 3.55
C PRO A 111 -8.78 -18.12 2.16
N LEU A 112 -9.08 -17.03 1.46
CA LEU A 112 -9.63 -17.10 0.10
C LEU A 112 -8.64 -17.71 -0.90
N LEU A 113 -7.36 -17.36 -0.79
CA LEU A 113 -6.31 -17.91 -1.64
C LEU A 113 -6.07 -19.39 -1.34
N VAL A 114 -6.07 -19.79 -0.06
CA VAL A 114 -5.96 -21.21 0.33
C VAL A 114 -7.15 -22.01 -0.21
N LEU A 115 -8.37 -21.51 -0.09
CA LEU A 115 -9.56 -22.14 -0.65
C LEU A 115 -9.53 -22.25 -2.18
N ALA A 116 -8.87 -21.31 -2.84
CA ALA A 116 -8.62 -21.34 -4.29
C ALA A 116 -7.47 -22.28 -4.70
N GLY A 117 -6.83 -22.97 -3.75
CA GLY A 117 -5.73 -23.91 -4.00
C GLY A 117 -4.36 -23.23 -4.19
N PHE A 118 -4.18 -22.00 -3.69
CA PHE A 118 -2.90 -21.32 -3.79
C PHE A 118 -1.90 -21.87 -2.75
N GLU A 119 -0.72 -22.26 -3.21
CA GLU A 119 0.37 -22.81 -2.38
C GLU A 119 1.41 -21.70 -2.09
N PHE A 120 1.41 -21.19 -0.86
CA PHE A 120 2.31 -20.09 -0.47
C PHE A 120 3.79 -20.49 -0.37
N GLU A 121 4.08 -21.77 -0.15
CA GLU A 121 5.46 -22.28 -0.05
C GLU A 121 6.27 -22.08 -1.35
N LEU A 122 5.56 -21.90 -2.47
CA LEU A 122 6.17 -21.68 -3.78
C LEU A 122 6.44 -20.20 -4.10
N VAL A 123 6.07 -19.27 -3.21
CA VAL A 123 6.28 -17.85 -3.47
C VAL A 123 7.69 -17.41 -3.05
N PRO A 124 8.55 -17.02 -4.00
CA PRO A 124 9.89 -16.53 -3.69
C PRO A 124 9.85 -15.26 -2.83
N VAL A 125 10.77 -15.15 -1.88
CA VAL A 125 10.87 -13.99 -0.99
C VAL A 125 11.11 -12.68 -1.77
N GLU A 126 11.76 -12.77 -2.93
CA GLU A 126 12.03 -11.66 -3.85
C GLU A 126 10.74 -11.01 -4.38
N LEU A 127 9.62 -11.74 -4.40
CA LEU A 127 8.31 -11.22 -4.76
C LEU A 127 7.54 -10.66 -3.55
N ILE A 128 7.75 -11.27 -2.38
CA ILE A 128 7.06 -10.88 -1.13
C ILE A 128 7.55 -9.52 -0.64
N VAL A 129 8.86 -9.27 -0.69
CA VAL A 129 9.47 -8.03 -0.18
C VAL A 129 8.92 -6.79 -0.90
N PRO A 130 8.99 -6.67 -2.25
CA PRO A 130 8.44 -5.50 -2.94
C PRO A 130 6.92 -5.35 -2.79
N PHE A 131 6.18 -6.47 -2.68
CA PHE A 131 4.75 -6.48 -2.35
C PHE A 131 4.48 -5.77 -1.03
N ILE A 132 5.13 -6.20 0.06
CA ILE A 132 4.91 -5.64 1.40
C ILE A 132 5.38 -4.20 1.47
N ILE A 133 6.58 -3.90 0.95
CA ILE A 133 7.15 -2.54 0.99
C ILE A 133 6.27 -1.57 0.18
N GLY A 134 5.75 -1.98 -0.97
CA GLY A 134 4.86 -1.14 -1.78
C GLY A 134 3.61 -0.73 -1.02
N ILE A 135 2.92 -1.68 -0.40
CA ILE A 135 1.73 -1.42 0.43
C ILE A 135 2.08 -0.53 1.62
N LEU A 136 3.11 -0.90 2.39
CA LEU A 136 3.53 -0.15 3.58
C LEU A 136 3.83 1.31 3.23
N THR A 137 4.66 1.53 2.21
CA THR A 137 5.06 2.89 1.80
C THR A 137 3.86 3.74 1.40
N SER A 138 2.87 3.17 0.71
CA SER A 138 1.67 3.91 0.30
C SER A 138 0.80 4.33 1.49
N ILE A 139 0.66 3.46 2.50
CA ILE A 139 -0.12 3.72 3.71
C ILE A 139 0.61 4.77 4.58
N GLU A 140 1.92 4.61 4.79
CA GLU A 140 2.73 5.55 5.55
C GLU A 140 2.71 6.95 4.96
N LEU A 141 2.79 7.04 3.64
CA LEU A 141 2.74 8.33 2.97
C LEU A 141 1.38 9.01 3.12
N HIS A 142 0.29 8.25 3.14
CA HIS A 142 -1.04 8.77 3.44
C HIS A 142 -1.10 9.36 4.86
N ILE A 143 -0.62 8.60 5.86
CA ILE A 143 -0.58 9.05 7.25
C ILE A 143 0.29 10.30 7.40
N LEU A 144 1.47 10.32 6.76
CA LEU A 144 2.37 11.46 6.78
C LEU A 144 1.72 12.72 6.17
N ALA A 145 1.02 12.55 5.04
CA ALA A 145 0.31 13.66 4.40
C ALA A 145 -0.77 14.25 5.32
N ASP A 146 -1.48 13.41 6.07
CA ASP A 146 -2.46 13.87 7.07
C ASP A 146 -1.81 14.68 8.19
N VAL A 147 -0.68 14.20 8.73
CA VAL A 147 0.06 14.91 9.78
C VAL A 147 0.52 16.27 9.27
N VAL A 148 1.20 16.32 8.12
CA VAL A 148 1.74 17.56 7.55
C VAL A 148 0.63 18.58 7.30
N VAL A 149 -0.48 18.17 6.69
CA VAL A 149 -1.59 19.10 6.41
C VAL A 149 -2.30 19.55 7.69
N SER A 150 -2.35 18.70 8.72
CA SER A 150 -2.96 19.09 10.01
C SER A 150 -2.11 20.10 10.78
N GLU A 151 -0.79 20.12 10.59
CA GLU A 151 0.11 21.09 11.22
C GLU A 151 0.14 22.46 10.47
N LEU A 152 -0.25 22.47 9.19
CA LEU A 152 -0.25 23.68 8.36
C LEU A 152 -1.56 24.48 8.45
N ASN A 153 -2.62 23.94 9.07
CA ASN A 153 -3.92 24.56 9.26
C ASN A 153 -4.21 24.85 10.73
#